data_7ac8c904a3b4a72ee613971dece46ded
#
_entry.id   7ac8c904a3b4a72ee613971dece46ded
#
_cell.length_a   1.000
_cell.length_b   1.000
_cell.length_c   1.000
_cell.angle_alpha   90.00
_cell.angle_beta   90.00
_cell.angle_gamma   90.00
#
_symmetry.space_group_name_H-M   'P 1'
#
loop_
_entity.id
_entity.type
_entity.pdbx_description
1 polymer ?
#
loop_
_entity_poly.entity_id
_entity_poly.type
_entity_poly.pdbx_seq_one_letter_code
_entity_poly.pdbx_strand_id
1 'polypeptide(L)'
;FNLRGYDGHLLFNALRNYANSNISIIANNMEKYLTFSIDKIHFIDICQFMPGSLETLAKTLSEFPITDSYWNDRPEVKDLVHQKNFFPYDWLDSLSKFGETSLPPIDAFSSVFHSANGELAHISEDDYNHARNAWTVTGCRTFSDYHDFYLLTDVLITADLFEKFRNMCLYNFKLDPANYVSSPSMCWDALLKQTRQPLELLTDINMYLFFERGIRGGISGCSKRYAKANNELVDGYDNTKEKSYLAYFDACNLYGHAMGENKLPTGGFVWLTDEVINSRFNPIEKILTLDDEADTGYVFEVDMEVPQHLHDLLSDYPLAPTLETIQPEWFSSLQQKQRIDVKIAHDGTAKLSKLIARPSFKTRK
;
A
#
# COMPACT_ATOMS: atom_id res chain seq x y z
N PHE A 1 -14.59 -5.39 -3.18
CA PHE A 1 -13.71 -4.79 -2.18
C PHE A 1 -12.56 -5.75 -1.86
N ASN A 2 -11.30 -5.28 -1.87
CA ASN A 2 -10.10 -6.12 -1.70
C ASN A 2 -9.93 -7.23 -2.78
N LEU A 3 -10.33 -6.91 -4.00
CA LEU A 3 -10.27 -7.83 -5.14
C LEU A 3 -8.85 -8.35 -5.42
N ARG A 4 -7.86 -7.51 -5.19
CA ARG A 4 -6.47 -7.64 -5.62
C ARG A 4 -5.76 -8.92 -5.17
N GLY A 5 -6.01 -9.36 -3.93
CA GLY A 5 -5.24 -10.44 -3.33
C GLY A 5 -6.00 -11.73 -3.04
N TYR A 6 -7.34 -11.72 -3.23
CA TYR A 6 -8.17 -12.86 -2.86
C TYR A 6 -9.32 -13.09 -3.85
N ASP A 7 -10.31 -12.19 -3.91
CA ASP A 7 -11.55 -12.39 -4.68
C ASP A 7 -11.28 -12.56 -6.18
N GLY A 8 -10.26 -11.87 -6.71
CA GLY A 8 -9.85 -11.99 -8.10
C GLY A 8 -9.50 -13.42 -8.50
N HIS A 9 -8.82 -14.17 -7.65
CA HIS A 9 -8.45 -15.56 -7.93
C HIS A 9 -9.68 -16.49 -7.98
N LEU A 10 -10.64 -16.27 -7.10
CA LEU A 10 -11.88 -17.05 -7.07
C LEU A 10 -12.71 -16.78 -8.32
N LEU A 11 -12.83 -15.52 -8.73
CA LEU A 11 -13.51 -15.10 -9.93
C LEU A 11 -12.87 -15.70 -11.18
N PHE A 12 -11.54 -15.72 -11.30
CA PHE A 12 -10.85 -16.33 -12.45
C PHE A 12 -11.16 -17.80 -12.64
N ASN A 13 -11.33 -18.56 -11.57
CA ASN A 13 -11.76 -19.97 -11.69
C ASN A 13 -13.14 -20.10 -12.31
N ALA A 14 -14.08 -19.23 -11.95
CA ALA A 14 -15.41 -19.20 -12.53
C ALA A 14 -15.39 -18.75 -14.01
N LEU A 15 -14.48 -17.83 -14.36
CA LEU A 15 -14.35 -17.25 -15.69
C LEU A 15 -13.81 -18.24 -16.75
N ARG A 16 -13.18 -19.36 -16.34
CA ARG A 16 -12.79 -20.43 -17.29
C ARG A 16 -13.96 -20.92 -18.14
N ASN A 17 -15.17 -20.78 -17.65
CA ASN A 17 -16.39 -21.16 -18.37
C ASN A 17 -16.75 -20.15 -19.48
N TYR A 18 -16.14 -18.99 -19.52
CA TYR A 18 -16.33 -17.95 -20.53
C TYR A 18 -15.15 -17.89 -21.51
N ALA A 19 -14.66 -19.05 -21.94
CA ALA A 19 -13.45 -19.20 -22.76
C ALA A 19 -13.48 -18.45 -24.12
N ASN A 20 -14.66 -18.00 -24.59
CA ASN A 20 -14.83 -17.23 -25.81
C ASN A 20 -14.82 -15.70 -25.59
N SER A 21 -14.70 -15.24 -24.35
CA SER A 21 -14.70 -13.82 -24.01
C SER A 21 -13.27 -13.25 -24.05
N ASN A 22 -13.17 -11.98 -24.42
CA ASN A 22 -11.89 -11.26 -24.38
C ASN A 22 -11.58 -10.84 -22.92
N ILE A 23 -10.56 -11.47 -22.33
CA ILE A 23 -10.11 -11.17 -20.97
C ILE A 23 -8.81 -10.38 -21.03
N SER A 24 -8.81 -9.20 -20.41
CA SER A 24 -7.62 -8.37 -20.24
C SER A 24 -7.30 -8.21 -18.76
N ILE A 25 -6.02 -8.29 -18.40
CA ILE A 25 -5.56 -8.25 -17.00
C ILE A 25 -4.39 -7.27 -16.88
N ILE A 26 -4.46 -6.41 -15.86
CA ILE A 26 -3.32 -5.61 -15.39
C ILE A 26 -2.91 -6.17 -14.04
N ALA A 27 -1.74 -6.81 -13.99
CA ALA A 27 -1.22 -7.46 -12.79
C ALA A 27 0.01 -6.72 -12.24
N ASN A 28 0.17 -6.70 -10.92
CA ASN A 28 1.41 -6.31 -10.26
C ASN A 28 2.44 -7.45 -10.30
N ASN A 29 1.97 -8.67 -10.11
CA ASN A 29 2.74 -9.90 -10.16
C ASN A 29 1.79 -11.09 -10.39
N MET A 30 2.32 -12.31 -10.36
CA MET A 30 1.55 -13.53 -10.59
C MET A 30 0.41 -13.78 -9.58
N GLU A 31 0.47 -13.13 -8.42
CA GLU A 31 -0.46 -13.34 -7.31
C GLU A 31 -1.38 -12.16 -7.04
N LYS A 32 -1.13 -11.00 -7.66
CA LYS A 32 -1.86 -9.75 -7.35
C LYS A 32 -2.27 -9.03 -8.62
N TYR A 33 -3.56 -8.94 -8.83
CA TYR A 33 -4.16 -8.27 -9.98
C TYR A 33 -4.64 -6.87 -9.58
N LEU A 34 -4.24 -5.83 -10.32
CA LEU A 34 -4.74 -4.47 -10.11
C LEU A 34 -6.17 -4.34 -10.59
N THR A 35 -6.42 -4.83 -11.80
CA THR A 35 -7.73 -4.82 -12.44
C THR A 35 -7.77 -5.89 -13.51
N PHE A 36 -8.95 -6.29 -13.89
CA PHE A 36 -9.19 -7.10 -15.08
C PHE A 36 -10.51 -6.72 -15.76
N SER A 37 -10.66 -7.08 -16.99
CA SER A 37 -11.91 -6.90 -17.73
C SER A 37 -12.29 -8.15 -18.51
N ILE A 38 -13.59 -8.31 -18.71
CA ILE A 38 -14.19 -9.36 -19.51
C ILE A 38 -15.10 -8.66 -20.49
N ASP A 39 -14.74 -8.69 -21.75
CA ASP A 39 -15.41 -7.94 -22.82
C ASP A 39 -15.53 -6.45 -22.45
N LYS A 40 -16.73 -5.98 -22.11
CA LYS A 40 -17.02 -4.59 -21.73
C LYS A 40 -17.20 -4.39 -20.23
N ILE A 41 -17.06 -5.42 -19.42
CA ILE A 41 -17.17 -5.32 -17.95
C ILE A 41 -15.78 -5.16 -17.36
N HIS A 42 -15.58 -4.09 -16.61
CA HIS A 42 -14.33 -3.80 -15.91
C HIS A 42 -14.49 -4.05 -14.41
N PHE A 43 -13.55 -4.79 -13.84
CA PHE A 43 -13.47 -5.08 -12.41
C PHE A 43 -12.39 -4.21 -11.79
N ILE A 44 -12.79 -3.28 -10.93
CA ILE A 44 -11.89 -2.38 -10.21
C ILE A 44 -12.00 -2.64 -8.71
N ASP A 45 -10.92 -2.40 -7.99
CA ASP A 45 -10.86 -2.60 -6.54
C ASP A 45 -10.90 -1.27 -5.80
N ILE A 46 -11.94 -1.06 -4.99
CA ILE A 46 -12.12 0.16 -4.21
C ILE A 46 -10.94 0.40 -3.26
N CYS A 47 -10.30 -0.64 -2.74
CA CYS A 47 -9.10 -0.51 -1.92
C CYS A 47 -7.92 0.18 -2.62
N GLN A 48 -7.91 0.25 -3.95
CA GLN A 48 -6.91 1.00 -4.72
C GLN A 48 -7.16 2.52 -4.69
N PHE A 49 -8.36 2.93 -4.29
CA PHE A 49 -8.76 4.34 -4.17
C PHE A 49 -8.83 4.80 -2.73
N MET A 50 -9.36 3.96 -1.86
CA MET A 50 -9.60 4.24 -0.45
C MET A 50 -8.99 3.12 0.40
N PRO A 51 -7.73 3.28 0.84
CA PRO A 51 -7.09 2.29 1.71
C PRO A 51 -7.73 2.29 3.10
N GLY A 52 -8.21 1.14 3.53
CA GLY A 52 -8.87 0.97 4.83
C GLY A 52 -9.77 -0.25 4.85
N SER A 53 -10.23 -0.66 6.03
CA SER A 53 -11.25 -1.71 6.13
C SER A 53 -12.63 -1.15 5.73
N LEU A 54 -13.51 -2.01 5.21
CA LEU A 54 -14.89 -1.59 4.88
C LEU A 54 -15.60 -1.02 6.12
N GLU A 55 -15.35 -1.57 7.30
CA GLU A 55 -15.90 -1.06 8.56
C GLU A 55 -15.44 0.38 8.84
N THR A 56 -14.14 0.65 8.71
CA THR A 56 -13.59 1.99 8.94
C THR A 56 -14.13 3.00 7.93
N LEU A 57 -14.22 2.60 6.68
CA LEU A 57 -14.72 3.45 5.61
C LEU A 57 -16.23 3.69 5.74
N ALA A 58 -17.02 2.69 6.09
CA ALA A 58 -18.46 2.82 6.33
C ALA A 58 -18.78 3.87 7.41
N LYS A 59 -17.96 3.94 8.48
CA LYS A 59 -18.09 4.96 9.54
C LYS A 59 -17.91 6.41 9.04
N THR A 60 -17.35 6.60 7.85
CA THR A 60 -17.22 7.92 7.21
C THR A 60 -18.46 8.34 6.41
N LEU A 61 -19.39 7.42 6.20
CA LEU A 61 -20.65 7.72 5.53
C LEU A 61 -21.63 8.38 6.50
N SER A 62 -22.24 9.46 6.04
CA SER A 62 -23.37 10.13 6.75
C SER A 62 -24.73 9.75 6.16
N GLU A 63 -24.74 9.20 4.96
CA GLU A 63 -25.94 8.84 4.20
C GLU A 63 -25.68 7.55 3.42
N PHE A 64 -26.71 6.73 3.27
CA PHE A 64 -26.67 5.43 2.62
C PHE A 64 -27.77 5.29 1.54
N PRO A 65 -27.76 6.12 0.49
CA PRO A 65 -28.88 6.24 -0.43
C PRO A 65 -29.19 4.93 -1.19
N ILE A 66 -28.20 4.14 -1.55
CA ILE A 66 -28.37 2.87 -2.25
C ILE A 66 -28.92 1.81 -1.29
N THR A 67 -28.32 1.71 -0.11
CA THR A 67 -28.76 0.81 0.95
C THR A 67 -30.18 1.14 1.39
N ASP A 68 -30.48 2.40 1.63
CA ASP A 68 -31.81 2.86 2.01
C ASP A 68 -32.88 2.62 0.93
N SER A 69 -32.50 2.79 -0.32
CA SER A 69 -33.39 2.49 -1.46
C SER A 69 -33.72 1.02 -1.57
N TYR A 70 -32.73 0.15 -1.33
CA TYR A 70 -32.94 -1.30 -1.35
C TYR A 70 -33.87 -1.76 -0.22
N TRP A 71 -33.71 -1.22 0.98
CA TRP A 71 -34.48 -1.58 2.18
C TRP A 71 -35.67 -0.64 2.42
N ASN A 72 -36.13 0.10 1.40
CA ASN A 72 -37.20 1.10 1.55
C ASN A 72 -38.51 0.51 2.11
N ASP A 73 -38.84 -0.74 1.73
CA ASP A 73 -40.05 -1.43 2.19
C ASP A 73 -39.90 -2.10 3.57
N ARG A 74 -38.70 -2.00 4.16
CA ARG A 74 -38.36 -2.60 5.46
C ARG A 74 -37.60 -1.62 6.35
N PRO A 75 -38.26 -0.54 6.83
CA PRO A 75 -37.59 0.51 7.61
C PRO A 75 -36.97 0.01 8.94
N GLU A 76 -37.47 -1.11 9.47
CA GLU A 76 -36.93 -1.74 10.68
C GLU A 76 -35.52 -2.29 10.52
N VAL A 77 -35.06 -2.47 9.28
CA VAL A 77 -33.71 -3.00 8.97
C VAL A 77 -32.67 -1.88 8.84
N LYS A 78 -33.08 -0.62 8.65
CA LYS A 78 -32.17 0.49 8.32
C LYS A 78 -31.00 0.65 9.30
N ASP A 79 -31.29 0.66 10.59
CA ASP A 79 -30.22 0.83 11.62
C ASP A 79 -29.23 -0.35 11.63
N LEU A 80 -29.63 -1.50 11.12
CA LEU A 80 -28.81 -2.70 11.06
C LEU A 80 -27.87 -2.70 9.87
N VAL A 81 -28.21 -1.99 8.78
CA VAL A 81 -27.49 -2.02 7.50
C VAL A 81 -26.62 -0.78 7.27
N HIS A 82 -26.65 0.21 8.15
CA HIS A 82 -25.80 1.39 8.07
C HIS A 82 -24.39 1.18 8.67
N GLN A 83 -24.06 -0.04 9.02
CA GLN A 83 -22.74 -0.43 9.48
C GLN A 83 -22.40 -1.84 8.98
N LYS A 84 -21.09 -2.14 8.96
CA LYS A 84 -20.66 -3.50 8.68
C LYS A 84 -21.14 -4.46 9.77
N ASN A 85 -21.77 -5.54 9.34
CA ASN A 85 -22.24 -6.59 10.23
C ASN A 85 -21.10 -7.55 10.65
N PHE A 86 -21.36 -8.41 11.64
CA PHE A 86 -20.40 -9.35 12.21
C PHE A 86 -20.64 -10.75 11.63
N PHE A 87 -19.54 -11.46 11.35
CA PHE A 87 -19.62 -12.78 10.71
C PHE A 87 -18.63 -13.76 11.35
N PRO A 88 -19.02 -14.98 11.65
CA PRO A 88 -18.19 -15.99 12.30
C PRO A 88 -17.34 -16.75 11.25
N TYR A 89 -16.29 -16.10 10.73
CA TYR A 89 -15.49 -16.61 9.62
C TYR A 89 -14.87 -17.98 9.88
N ASP A 90 -14.22 -18.15 11.05
CA ASP A 90 -13.50 -19.37 11.38
C ASP A 90 -14.46 -20.52 11.78
N TRP A 91 -15.66 -20.17 12.22
CA TRP A 91 -16.70 -21.16 12.54
C TRP A 91 -17.29 -21.79 11.28
N LEU A 92 -17.43 -21.04 10.18
CA LEU A 92 -18.01 -21.53 8.92
C LEU A 92 -16.98 -22.39 8.14
N ASP A 93 -16.70 -23.58 8.61
CA ASP A 93 -15.72 -24.51 8.05
C ASP A 93 -16.32 -25.55 7.08
N SER A 94 -17.65 -25.61 7.01
CA SER A 94 -18.36 -26.59 6.16
C SER A 94 -19.69 -26.07 5.64
N LEU A 95 -20.08 -26.54 4.45
CA LEU A 95 -21.35 -26.16 3.81
C LEU A 95 -22.59 -26.62 4.63
N SER A 96 -22.45 -27.64 5.45
CA SER A 96 -23.57 -28.11 6.30
C SER A 96 -24.02 -27.06 7.31
N LYS A 97 -23.12 -26.17 7.76
CA LYS A 97 -23.44 -25.10 8.70
C LYS A 97 -24.40 -24.04 8.17
N PHE A 98 -24.55 -23.93 6.85
CA PHE A 98 -25.58 -23.07 6.27
C PHE A 98 -27.01 -23.51 6.63
N GLY A 99 -27.20 -24.78 6.98
CA GLY A 99 -28.48 -25.32 7.46
C GLY A 99 -28.78 -25.10 8.94
N GLU A 100 -27.85 -24.58 9.73
CA GLU A 100 -28.07 -24.29 11.15
C GLU A 100 -29.22 -23.30 11.32
N THR A 101 -30.09 -23.56 12.29
CA THR A 101 -31.33 -22.79 12.51
C THR A 101 -31.21 -21.72 13.58
N SER A 102 -29.99 -21.46 14.04
CA SER A 102 -29.65 -20.40 15.01
C SER A 102 -28.27 -19.85 14.74
N LEU A 103 -28.00 -18.63 15.22
CA LEU A 103 -26.64 -18.12 15.26
C LEU A 103 -25.77 -18.98 16.19
N PRO A 104 -24.49 -19.18 15.81
CA PRO A 104 -23.53 -19.81 16.70
C PRO A 104 -23.27 -18.92 17.94
N PRO A 105 -22.74 -19.51 19.05
CA PRO A 105 -22.44 -18.76 20.26
C PRO A 105 -21.38 -17.66 20.00
N ILE A 106 -21.31 -16.66 20.90
CA ILE A 106 -20.42 -15.51 20.78
C ILE A 106 -18.95 -15.90 20.53
N ASP A 107 -18.48 -16.97 21.18
CA ASP A 107 -17.10 -17.43 21.01
C ASP A 107 -16.79 -17.87 19.57
N ALA A 108 -17.80 -18.30 18.82
CA ALA A 108 -17.66 -18.68 17.41
C ALA A 108 -17.43 -17.49 16.47
N PHE A 109 -17.70 -16.27 16.93
CA PHE A 109 -17.40 -15.05 16.19
C PHE A 109 -15.97 -14.55 16.41
N SER A 110 -15.20 -15.23 17.28
CA SER A 110 -13.77 -14.91 17.44
C SER A 110 -13.00 -15.27 16.18
N SER A 111 -12.18 -14.36 15.70
CA SER A 111 -11.39 -14.58 14.48
C SER A 111 -10.12 -13.75 14.48
N VAL A 112 -9.08 -14.28 13.86
CA VAL A 112 -7.85 -13.54 13.56
C VAL A 112 -8.09 -12.40 12.57
N PHE A 113 -9.16 -12.47 11.77
CA PHE A 113 -9.54 -11.41 10.82
C PHE A 113 -10.14 -10.16 11.49
N HIS A 114 -10.50 -10.23 12.77
CA HIS A 114 -10.94 -9.09 13.57
C HIS A 114 -9.80 -8.34 14.25
N SER A 115 -8.58 -8.85 14.16
CA SER A 115 -7.38 -8.27 14.78
C SER A 115 -6.41 -7.69 13.76
N ALA A 116 -5.90 -6.49 14.02
CA ALA A 116 -4.83 -5.89 13.24
C ALA A 116 -3.47 -6.60 13.43
N ASN A 117 -3.31 -7.34 14.54
CA ASN A 117 -2.06 -7.97 14.96
C ASN A 117 -1.96 -9.45 14.56
N GLY A 118 -3.02 -10.02 13.94
CA GLY A 118 -3.09 -11.46 13.64
C GLY A 118 -3.29 -12.36 14.87
N GLU A 119 -3.64 -11.78 16.02
CA GLU A 119 -4.06 -12.52 17.21
C GLU A 119 -5.57 -12.78 17.16
N LEU A 120 -6.03 -13.80 17.87
CA LEU A 120 -7.46 -14.08 17.98
C LEU A 120 -8.16 -12.91 18.69
N ALA A 121 -9.06 -12.24 17.99
CA ALA A 121 -9.88 -11.17 18.55
C ALA A 121 -11.31 -11.67 18.78
N HIS A 122 -11.87 -11.28 19.90
CA HIS A 122 -13.26 -11.54 20.27
C HIS A 122 -14.12 -10.33 19.91
N ILE A 123 -15.36 -10.58 19.50
CA ILE A 123 -16.33 -9.49 19.36
C ILE A 123 -16.90 -9.14 20.76
N SER A 124 -17.40 -7.92 20.89
CA SER A 124 -18.07 -7.48 22.12
C SER A 124 -19.46 -8.12 22.27
N GLU A 125 -20.00 -8.11 23.49
CA GLU A 125 -21.39 -8.50 23.72
C GLU A 125 -22.38 -7.63 22.93
N ASP A 126 -22.08 -6.34 22.76
CA ASP A 126 -22.92 -5.42 21.97
C ASP A 126 -22.92 -5.80 20.49
N ASP A 127 -21.77 -6.17 19.94
CA ASP A 127 -21.63 -6.63 18.56
C ASP A 127 -22.39 -7.95 18.33
N TYR A 128 -22.31 -8.87 19.28
CA TYR A 128 -23.05 -10.11 19.21
C TYR A 128 -24.57 -9.89 19.34
N ASN A 129 -24.99 -8.98 20.22
CA ASN A 129 -26.40 -8.58 20.32
C ASN A 129 -26.90 -7.93 19.05
N HIS A 130 -26.07 -7.13 18.37
CA HIS A 130 -26.37 -6.60 17.04
C HIS A 130 -26.60 -7.74 16.03
N ALA A 131 -25.72 -8.75 15.98
CA ALA A 131 -25.89 -9.91 15.11
C ALA A 131 -27.19 -10.68 15.39
N ARG A 132 -27.54 -10.88 16.67
CA ARG A 132 -28.80 -11.51 17.09
C ARG A 132 -30.03 -10.69 16.69
N ASN A 133 -29.95 -9.37 16.84
CA ASN A 133 -31.01 -8.47 16.42
C ASN A 133 -31.20 -8.52 14.90
N ALA A 134 -30.09 -8.51 14.15
CA ALA A 134 -30.12 -8.66 12.71
C ALA A 134 -30.81 -9.97 12.28
N TRP A 135 -30.44 -11.11 12.90
CA TRP A 135 -31.10 -12.39 12.65
C TRP A 135 -32.61 -12.33 12.86
N THR A 136 -33.03 -11.71 13.97
CA THR A 136 -34.44 -11.66 14.36
C THR A 136 -35.25 -10.74 13.46
N VAL A 137 -34.77 -9.51 13.25
CA VAL A 137 -35.46 -8.46 12.48
C VAL A 137 -35.55 -8.84 11.00
N THR A 138 -34.51 -9.44 10.44
CA THR A 138 -34.54 -9.87 9.03
C THR A 138 -35.35 -11.13 8.82
N GLY A 139 -35.68 -11.85 9.87
CA GLY A 139 -36.48 -13.10 9.83
C GLY A 139 -35.68 -14.30 9.33
N CYS A 140 -34.38 -14.35 9.59
CA CYS A 140 -33.54 -15.48 9.24
C CYS A 140 -34.05 -16.78 9.86
N ARG A 141 -34.13 -17.84 9.07
CA ARG A 141 -34.53 -19.19 9.47
C ARG A 141 -33.35 -20.14 9.54
N THR A 142 -32.34 -19.86 8.71
CA THR A 142 -31.11 -20.64 8.62
C THR A 142 -29.91 -19.70 8.60
N PHE A 143 -28.72 -20.25 8.87
CA PHE A 143 -27.48 -19.50 8.78
C PHE A 143 -27.20 -19.02 7.34
N SER A 144 -27.75 -19.72 6.32
CA SER A 144 -27.71 -19.23 4.94
C SER A 144 -28.40 -17.89 4.78
N ASP A 145 -29.58 -17.70 5.41
CA ASP A 145 -30.30 -16.42 5.33
C ASP A 145 -29.48 -15.28 5.97
N TYR A 146 -28.81 -15.56 7.09
CA TYR A 146 -27.94 -14.60 7.75
C TYR A 146 -26.70 -14.27 6.93
N HIS A 147 -26.09 -15.27 6.31
CA HIS A 147 -24.97 -15.09 5.38
C HIS A 147 -25.37 -14.17 4.20
N ASP A 148 -26.52 -14.42 3.60
CA ASP A 148 -27.01 -13.64 2.46
C ASP A 148 -27.30 -12.19 2.88
N PHE A 149 -27.87 -11.98 4.07
CA PHE A 149 -28.05 -10.65 4.64
C PHE A 149 -26.71 -9.95 4.87
N TYR A 150 -25.74 -10.64 5.47
CA TYR A 150 -24.39 -10.12 5.70
C TYR A 150 -23.72 -9.70 4.38
N LEU A 151 -23.69 -10.59 3.40
CA LEU A 151 -23.08 -10.36 2.10
C LEU A 151 -23.74 -9.17 1.38
N LEU A 152 -25.07 -9.16 1.37
CA LEU A 152 -25.84 -8.08 0.73
C LEU A 152 -25.54 -6.72 1.37
N THR A 153 -25.47 -6.66 2.69
CA THR A 153 -25.12 -5.43 3.41
C THR A 153 -23.74 -4.93 3.04
N ASP A 154 -22.73 -5.80 3.01
CA ASP A 154 -21.36 -5.44 2.61
C ASP A 154 -21.32 -4.92 1.16
N VAL A 155 -22.09 -5.51 0.24
CA VAL A 155 -22.18 -5.04 -1.16
C VAL A 155 -22.85 -3.67 -1.27
N LEU A 156 -23.95 -3.45 -0.55
CA LEU A 156 -24.70 -2.18 -0.61
C LEU A 156 -23.87 -1.03 0.01
N ILE A 157 -23.24 -1.25 1.16
CA ILE A 157 -22.34 -0.26 1.79
C ILE A 157 -21.15 0.05 0.86
N THR A 158 -20.60 -0.97 0.20
CA THR A 158 -19.52 -0.79 -0.76
C THR A 158 -19.96 0.09 -1.94
N ALA A 159 -21.20 -0.07 -2.42
CA ALA A 159 -21.77 0.76 -3.48
C ALA A 159 -21.99 2.21 -3.01
N ASP A 160 -22.58 2.43 -1.83
CA ASP A 160 -22.75 3.79 -1.27
C ASP A 160 -21.40 4.50 -1.08
N LEU A 161 -20.40 3.77 -0.57
CA LEU A 161 -19.05 4.28 -0.38
C LEU A 161 -18.41 4.72 -1.70
N PHE A 162 -18.50 3.88 -2.72
CA PHE A 162 -17.92 4.19 -4.03
C PHE A 162 -18.64 5.33 -4.72
N GLU A 163 -19.97 5.38 -4.69
CA GLU A 163 -20.73 6.47 -5.30
C GLU A 163 -20.51 7.81 -4.58
N LYS A 164 -20.36 7.82 -3.26
CA LYS A 164 -19.94 9.03 -2.52
C LYS A 164 -18.57 9.52 -2.99
N PHE A 165 -17.60 8.63 -3.07
CA PHE A 165 -16.26 8.96 -3.57
C PHE A 165 -16.30 9.44 -5.01
N ARG A 166 -17.08 8.78 -5.87
CA ARG A 166 -17.28 9.15 -7.26
C ARG A 166 -17.85 10.56 -7.41
N ASN A 167 -18.90 10.87 -6.66
CA ASN A 167 -19.52 12.19 -6.65
C ASN A 167 -18.54 13.28 -6.18
N MET A 168 -17.74 13.01 -5.16
CA MET A 168 -16.70 13.91 -4.67
C MET A 168 -15.62 14.17 -5.75
N CYS A 169 -15.15 13.14 -6.46
CA CYS A 169 -14.18 13.29 -7.53
C CYS A 169 -14.75 14.05 -8.74
N LEU A 170 -15.98 13.74 -9.12
CA LEU A 170 -16.68 14.46 -10.19
C LEU A 170 -16.89 15.94 -9.84
N TYR A 171 -17.25 16.23 -8.60
CA TYR A 171 -17.43 17.61 -8.16
C TYR A 171 -16.12 18.40 -8.17
N ASN A 172 -15.07 17.86 -7.56
CA ASN A 172 -13.80 18.58 -7.38
C ASN A 172 -12.94 18.59 -8.64
N PHE A 173 -12.80 17.45 -9.32
CA PHE A 173 -11.83 17.26 -10.40
C PHE A 173 -12.48 17.13 -11.77
N LYS A 174 -13.80 16.92 -11.85
CA LYS A 174 -14.51 16.58 -13.08
C LYS A 174 -13.94 15.32 -13.74
N LEU A 175 -13.51 14.37 -12.91
CA LEU A 175 -12.98 13.06 -13.28
C LEU A 175 -13.80 11.98 -12.59
N ASP A 176 -14.14 10.93 -13.34
CA ASP A 176 -14.86 9.79 -12.81
C ASP A 176 -13.86 8.69 -12.41
N PRO A 177 -13.73 8.36 -11.12
CA PRO A 177 -12.81 7.31 -10.66
C PRO A 177 -13.08 5.94 -11.27
N ALA A 178 -14.29 5.67 -11.75
CA ALA A 178 -14.61 4.41 -12.45
C ALA A 178 -13.81 4.20 -13.75
N ASN A 179 -13.21 5.25 -14.30
CA ASN A 179 -12.34 5.17 -15.47
C ASN A 179 -10.86 4.94 -15.15
N TYR A 180 -10.53 4.77 -13.87
CA TYR A 180 -9.15 4.62 -13.39
C TYR A 180 -8.96 3.29 -12.67
N VAL A 181 -7.71 2.88 -12.56
CA VAL A 181 -7.33 1.64 -11.87
C VAL A 181 -7.04 1.89 -10.40
N SER A 182 -6.61 3.11 -10.05
CA SER A 182 -6.20 3.47 -8.70
C SER A 182 -6.15 4.98 -8.48
N SER A 183 -6.13 5.41 -7.21
CA SER A 183 -5.97 6.84 -6.85
C SER A 183 -4.75 7.51 -7.48
N PRO A 184 -3.53 6.92 -7.51
CA PRO A 184 -2.39 7.58 -8.13
C PRO A 184 -2.61 7.99 -9.58
N SER A 185 -3.22 7.12 -10.41
CA SER A 185 -3.49 7.45 -11.81
C SER A 185 -4.53 8.55 -11.97
N MET A 186 -5.58 8.52 -11.16
CA MET A 186 -6.59 9.58 -11.14
C MET A 186 -6.01 10.92 -10.64
N CYS A 187 -5.19 10.90 -9.58
CA CYS A 187 -4.56 12.10 -9.04
C CYS A 187 -3.59 12.74 -10.04
N TRP A 188 -2.89 11.93 -10.82
CA TRP A 188 -2.04 12.42 -11.90
C TRP A 188 -2.84 13.20 -12.95
N ASP A 189 -3.93 12.63 -13.44
CA ASP A 189 -4.80 13.31 -14.39
C ASP A 189 -5.48 14.55 -13.79
N ALA A 190 -5.85 14.50 -12.51
CA ALA A 190 -6.39 15.66 -11.79
C ALA A 190 -5.36 16.79 -11.72
N LEU A 191 -4.10 16.47 -11.40
CA LEU A 191 -2.99 17.42 -11.37
C LEU A 191 -2.81 18.10 -12.74
N LEU A 192 -2.68 17.32 -13.80
CA LEU A 192 -2.51 17.85 -15.17
C LEU A 192 -3.72 18.70 -15.61
N LYS A 193 -4.92 18.25 -15.28
CA LYS A 193 -6.16 18.98 -15.61
C LYS A 193 -6.29 20.30 -14.87
N GLN A 194 -5.91 20.35 -13.59
CA GLN A 194 -5.98 21.57 -12.79
C GLN A 194 -4.86 22.55 -13.14
N THR A 195 -3.64 22.08 -13.23
CA THR A 195 -2.47 22.94 -13.49
C THR A 195 -2.37 23.38 -14.94
N ARG A 196 -2.87 22.55 -15.86
CA ARG A 196 -2.69 22.72 -17.32
C ARG A 196 -1.21 22.86 -17.71
N GLN A 197 -0.31 22.36 -16.86
CA GLN A 197 1.12 22.38 -17.12
C GLN A 197 1.47 21.37 -18.21
N PRO A 198 2.02 21.80 -19.36
CA PRO A 198 2.53 20.87 -20.33
C PRO A 198 3.78 20.18 -19.78
N LEU A 199 3.85 18.87 -19.95
CA LEU A 199 5.02 18.07 -19.59
C LEU A 199 5.62 17.48 -20.87
N GLU A 200 6.92 17.72 -21.07
CA GLU A 200 7.66 17.11 -22.17
C GLU A 200 7.95 15.64 -21.84
N LEU A 201 7.68 14.76 -22.80
CA LEU A 201 8.03 13.34 -22.69
C LEU A 201 9.46 13.13 -23.20
N LEU A 202 10.21 12.28 -22.48
CA LEU A 202 11.52 11.85 -22.94
C LEU A 202 11.38 10.95 -24.19
N THR A 203 11.85 11.41 -25.33
CA THR A 203 11.79 10.68 -26.60
C THR A 203 13.13 10.02 -26.98
N ASP A 204 14.24 10.50 -26.41
CA ASP A 204 15.55 9.84 -26.51
C ASP A 204 15.62 8.65 -25.55
N ILE A 205 15.76 7.45 -26.10
CA ILE A 205 15.84 6.21 -25.32
C ILE A 205 17.02 6.21 -24.33
N ASN A 206 18.14 6.83 -24.67
CA ASN A 206 19.28 6.87 -23.77
C ASN A 206 19.01 7.80 -22.58
N MET A 207 18.32 8.92 -22.82
CA MET A 207 17.90 9.84 -21.78
C MET A 207 16.86 9.19 -20.86
N TYR A 208 15.88 8.49 -21.44
CA TYR A 208 14.90 7.73 -20.68
C TYR A 208 15.58 6.70 -19.76
N LEU A 209 16.48 5.88 -20.30
CA LEU A 209 17.22 4.88 -19.53
C LEU A 209 18.16 5.51 -18.48
N PHE A 210 18.68 6.71 -18.75
CA PHE A 210 19.48 7.46 -17.80
C PHE A 210 18.67 7.86 -16.58
N PHE A 211 17.47 8.42 -16.77
CA PHE A 211 16.55 8.75 -15.68
C PHE A 211 16.06 7.50 -14.96
N GLU A 212 15.64 6.45 -15.70
CA GLU A 212 15.14 5.21 -15.10
C GLU A 212 16.16 4.57 -14.16
N ARG A 213 17.43 4.53 -14.54
CA ARG A 213 18.52 4.03 -13.68
C ARG A 213 18.78 4.91 -12.45
N GLY A 214 18.38 6.17 -12.49
CA GLY A 214 18.46 7.10 -11.37
C GLY A 214 17.34 6.94 -10.34
N ILE A 215 16.21 6.32 -10.69
CA ILE A 215 15.07 6.12 -9.78
C ILE A 215 15.46 5.14 -8.68
N ARG A 216 15.40 5.59 -7.42
CA ARG A 216 15.75 4.78 -6.24
C ARG A 216 14.79 5.02 -5.10
N GLY A 217 14.39 3.94 -4.44
CA GLY A 217 13.74 4.01 -3.13
C GLY A 217 14.74 4.33 -2.02
N GLY A 218 14.24 4.86 -0.91
CA GLY A 218 15.02 5.02 0.31
C GLY A 218 15.35 3.67 0.96
N ILE A 219 16.35 3.68 1.85
CA ILE A 219 16.60 2.56 2.76
C ILE A 219 15.68 2.70 3.96
N SER A 220 14.98 1.61 4.31
CA SER A 220 14.35 1.49 5.62
C SER A 220 14.94 0.29 6.35
N GLY A 221 15.17 0.47 7.64
CA GLY A 221 15.74 -0.59 8.46
C GLY A 221 15.81 -0.19 9.92
N CYS A 222 16.02 -1.18 10.78
CA CYS A 222 16.22 -0.97 12.19
C CYS A 222 17.72 -0.97 12.49
N SER A 223 18.31 0.17 12.80
CA SER A 223 19.73 0.28 13.15
C SER A 223 20.03 -0.29 14.55
N LYS A 224 19.08 -0.15 15.48
CA LYS A 224 19.14 -0.71 16.84
C LYS A 224 17.94 -1.63 17.07
N ARG A 225 18.21 -2.91 17.28
CA ARG A 225 17.14 -3.92 17.49
C ARG A 225 16.50 -3.86 18.86
N TYR A 226 17.13 -3.21 19.82
CA TYR A 226 16.63 -3.05 21.17
C TYR A 226 16.98 -1.67 21.71
N ALA A 227 16.00 -0.99 22.26
CA ALA A 227 16.18 0.23 23.02
C ALA A 227 15.17 0.22 24.18
N LYS A 228 15.60 0.70 25.36
CA LYS A 228 14.75 0.87 26.52
C LYS A 228 14.96 2.27 27.08
N ALA A 229 13.86 2.99 27.26
CA ALA A 229 13.89 4.28 27.94
C ALA A 229 14.21 4.10 29.42
N ASN A 230 14.82 5.11 30.04
CA ASN A 230 15.09 5.19 31.47
C ASN A 230 14.62 6.54 32.00
N ASN A 231 13.39 6.64 32.43
CA ASN A 231 12.81 7.86 33.01
C ASN A 231 11.63 7.51 33.92
N GLU A 232 11.10 8.49 34.61
CA GLU A 232 10.05 8.32 35.64
C GLU A 232 8.70 7.82 35.06
N LEU A 233 8.53 7.86 33.75
CA LEU A 233 7.27 7.47 33.07
C LEU A 233 7.25 6.01 32.66
N VAL A 234 8.34 5.26 32.89
CA VAL A 234 8.45 3.86 32.44
C VAL A 234 8.72 2.92 33.62
N ASP A 235 8.20 1.71 33.53
CA ASP A 235 8.43 0.68 34.51
C ASP A 235 9.91 0.27 34.59
N GLY A 236 10.42 0.17 35.84
CA GLY A 236 11.83 -0.18 36.07
C GLY A 236 12.79 0.99 35.88
N TYR A 237 12.34 2.22 36.08
CA TYR A 237 13.20 3.40 36.14
C TYR A 237 14.34 3.23 37.15
N ASP A 238 15.55 3.51 36.72
CA ASP A 238 16.79 3.47 37.51
C ASP A 238 17.35 4.87 37.60
N ASN A 239 17.21 5.51 38.77
CA ASN A 239 17.64 6.88 39.01
C ASN A 239 19.18 7.04 39.13
N THR A 240 19.92 5.92 39.12
CA THR A 240 21.39 5.93 39.13
C THR A 240 21.98 6.06 37.71
N LYS A 241 21.15 5.86 36.68
CA LYS A 241 21.53 5.95 35.27
C LYS A 241 21.03 7.24 34.65
N GLU A 242 21.68 7.62 33.56
CA GLU A 242 21.25 8.75 32.75
C GLU A 242 19.79 8.57 32.26
N LYS A 243 19.04 9.67 32.34
CA LYS A 243 17.68 9.70 31.83
C LYS A 243 17.68 9.62 30.32
N SER A 244 16.84 8.73 29.75
CA SER A 244 16.65 8.58 28.33
C SER A 244 15.17 8.40 27.98
N TYR A 245 14.82 8.88 26.80
CA TYR A 245 13.46 8.85 26.26
C TYR A 245 13.47 8.16 24.90
N LEU A 246 12.39 7.45 24.58
CA LEU A 246 12.14 6.94 23.23
C LEU A 246 10.98 7.73 22.65
N ALA A 247 11.20 8.30 21.48
CA ALA A 247 10.17 8.98 20.72
C ALA A 247 10.07 8.37 19.33
N TYR A 248 8.85 8.14 18.86
CA TYR A 248 8.56 7.71 17.51
C TYR A 248 8.06 8.92 16.73
N PHE A 249 8.74 9.22 15.62
CA PHE A 249 8.34 10.28 14.71
C PHE A 249 8.16 9.72 13.31
N ASP A 250 7.10 10.13 12.64
CA ASP A 250 6.82 9.81 11.25
C ASP A 250 6.48 11.09 10.48
N ALA A 251 7.08 11.26 9.31
CA ALA A 251 6.79 12.38 8.43
C ALA A 251 5.64 12.00 7.49
N CYS A 252 4.43 12.45 7.82
CA CYS A 252 3.25 12.19 7.00
C CYS A 252 3.41 12.77 5.60
N ASN A 253 3.19 11.93 4.57
CA ASN A 253 3.19 12.32 3.15
C ASN A 253 4.49 13.03 2.70
N LEU A 254 5.66 12.48 3.05
CA LEU A 254 6.95 13.09 2.73
C LEU A 254 7.17 13.28 1.22
N TYR A 255 6.71 12.34 0.39
CA TYR A 255 6.77 12.50 -1.08
C TYR A 255 5.92 13.68 -1.57
N GLY A 256 4.71 13.82 -1.05
CA GLY A 256 3.85 14.96 -1.37
C GLY A 256 4.45 16.29 -0.94
N HIS A 257 5.06 16.33 0.23
CA HIS A 257 5.80 17.51 0.71
C HIS A 257 6.97 17.84 -0.24
N ALA A 258 7.81 16.87 -0.56
CA ALA A 258 8.95 17.10 -1.46
C ALA A 258 8.52 17.58 -2.86
N MET A 259 7.42 17.05 -3.40
CA MET A 259 6.87 17.50 -4.69
C MET A 259 6.23 18.90 -4.63
N GLY A 260 5.66 19.26 -3.48
CA GLY A 260 4.99 20.57 -3.30
C GLY A 260 5.94 21.72 -3.02
N GLU A 261 7.04 21.45 -2.31
CA GLU A 261 8.00 22.47 -1.87
C GLU A 261 9.16 22.69 -2.85
N ASN A 262 9.36 21.80 -3.82
CA ASN A 262 10.49 21.89 -4.74
C ASN A 262 10.03 22.05 -6.19
N LYS A 263 10.86 22.69 -7.01
CA LYS A 263 10.66 22.75 -8.46
C LYS A 263 10.85 21.37 -9.08
N LEU A 264 9.94 20.99 -9.96
CA LEU A 264 9.98 19.74 -10.69
C LEU A 264 10.28 19.99 -12.17
N PRO A 265 11.03 19.11 -12.85
CA PRO A 265 11.32 19.28 -14.26
C PRO A 265 10.05 19.12 -15.12
N THR A 266 9.81 20.05 -16.01
CA THR A 266 8.63 20.04 -16.91
C THR A 266 8.99 19.85 -18.38
N GLY A 267 10.25 20.08 -18.77
CA GLY A 267 10.71 19.95 -20.14
C GLY A 267 12.05 20.60 -20.37
N GLY A 268 12.44 20.74 -21.64
CA GLY A 268 13.72 21.29 -22.05
C GLY A 268 14.90 20.35 -21.79
N PHE A 269 14.65 19.04 -21.84
CA PHE A 269 15.68 18.02 -21.58
C PHE A 269 16.72 17.96 -22.68
N VAL A 270 17.98 18.26 -22.34
CA VAL A 270 19.12 18.25 -23.26
C VAL A 270 20.33 17.58 -22.61
N TRP A 271 21.08 16.85 -23.44
CA TRP A 271 22.40 16.37 -23.01
C TRP A 271 23.39 17.55 -23.03
N LEU A 272 24.15 17.67 -21.94
CA LEU A 272 25.25 18.62 -21.93
C LEU A 272 26.48 18.03 -22.62
N THR A 273 27.17 18.88 -23.38
CA THR A 273 28.45 18.51 -23.98
C THR A 273 29.57 18.56 -22.94
N ASP A 274 30.66 17.82 -23.18
CA ASP A 274 31.84 17.83 -22.31
C ASP A 274 32.43 19.23 -22.14
N GLU A 275 32.36 20.08 -23.17
CA GLU A 275 32.80 21.46 -23.09
C GLU A 275 31.98 22.27 -22.09
N VAL A 276 30.67 22.13 -22.10
CA VAL A 276 29.77 22.80 -21.15
C VAL A 276 30.00 22.26 -19.74
N ILE A 277 30.12 20.95 -19.61
CA ILE A 277 30.38 20.29 -18.31
C ILE A 277 31.69 20.84 -17.72
N ASN A 278 32.79 20.83 -18.50
CA ASN A 278 34.09 21.26 -18.02
C ASN A 278 34.14 22.77 -17.70
N SER A 279 33.46 23.61 -18.50
CA SER A 279 33.48 25.06 -18.26
C SER A 279 32.63 25.46 -17.07
N ARG A 280 31.48 24.81 -16.89
CA ARG A 280 30.47 25.20 -15.92
C ARG A 280 30.64 24.52 -14.56
N PHE A 281 31.04 23.25 -14.53
CA PHE A 281 31.09 22.41 -13.33
C PHE A 281 32.50 21.95 -12.94
N ASN A 282 33.53 22.52 -13.52
CA ASN A 282 34.90 22.28 -13.10
C ASN A 282 35.44 23.49 -12.32
N PRO A 283 35.94 23.34 -11.09
CA PRO A 283 35.99 22.09 -10.34
C PRO A 283 34.59 21.60 -9.90
N ILE A 284 34.46 20.33 -9.59
CA ILE A 284 33.18 19.64 -9.34
C ILE A 284 32.38 20.23 -8.17
N GLU A 285 33.07 20.88 -7.23
CA GLU A 285 32.47 21.58 -6.08
C GLU A 285 31.51 22.69 -6.51
N LYS A 286 31.59 23.17 -7.75
CA LYS A 286 30.61 24.13 -8.29
C LYS A 286 29.20 23.57 -8.36
N ILE A 287 29.05 22.24 -8.44
CA ILE A 287 27.73 21.59 -8.36
C ILE A 287 27.06 21.92 -7.02
N LEU A 288 27.81 21.97 -5.93
CA LEU A 288 27.30 22.27 -4.59
C LEU A 288 26.86 23.74 -4.42
N THR A 289 27.19 24.60 -5.38
CA THR A 289 26.80 26.01 -5.37
C THR A 289 25.63 26.32 -6.29
N LEU A 290 25.03 25.31 -6.89
CA LEU A 290 23.82 25.47 -7.70
C LEU A 290 22.65 25.89 -6.80
N ASP A 291 21.85 26.80 -7.34
CA ASP A 291 20.65 27.27 -6.65
C ASP A 291 19.51 26.25 -6.88
N ASP A 292 18.96 25.71 -5.79
CA ASP A 292 17.85 24.75 -5.83
C ASP A 292 16.57 25.39 -6.38
N GLU A 293 16.45 26.72 -6.33
CA GLU A 293 15.32 27.48 -6.87
C GLU A 293 15.54 27.97 -8.32
N ALA A 294 16.65 27.60 -8.96
CA ALA A 294 16.91 27.97 -10.34
C ALA A 294 15.85 27.38 -11.31
N ASP A 295 15.62 28.08 -12.42
CA ASP A 295 14.72 27.63 -13.48
C ASP A 295 15.28 26.47 -14.32
N THR A 296 16.58 26.19 -14.19
CA THR A 296 17.24 25.08 -14.87
C THR A 296 17.90 24.17 -13.85
N GLY A 297 17.41 22.94 -13.76
CA GLY A 297 17.99 21.89 -12.96
C GLY A 297 18.93 20.98 -13.75
N TYR A 298 19.70 20.16 -13.07
CA TYR A 298 20.65 19.23 -13.66
C TYR A 298 20.55 17.86 -13.02
N VAL A 299 20.75 16.83 -13.81
CA VAL A 299 20.89 15.45 -13.37
C VAL A 299 22.27 14.95 -13.72
N PHE A 300 23.01 14.46 -12.73
CA PHE A 300 24.40 14.05 -12.90
C PHE A 300 24.56 12.56 -12.68
N GLU A 301 25.42 11.93 -13.46
CA GLU A 301 26.04 10.64 -13.13
C GLU A 301 27.41 10.93 -12.53
N VAL A 302 27.64 10.50 -11.30
CA VAL A 302 28.85 10.83 -10.55
C VAL A 302 29.45 9.57 -9.90
N ASP A 303 30.77 9.59 -9.75
CA ASP A 303 31.47 8.67 -8.88
C ASP A 303 31.59 9.26 -7.48
N MET A 304 31.26 8.47 -6.48
CA MET A 304 31.24 8.91 -5.07
C MET A 304 32.17 8.01 -4.25
N GLU A 305 33.01 8.66 -3.44
CA GLU A 305 33.81 7.98 -2.42
C GLU A 305 33.36 8.44 -1.04
N VAL A 306 33.23 7.50 -0.10
CA VAL A 306 32.98 7.80 1.31
C VAL A 306 34.31 7.68 2.04
N PRO A 307 34.91 8.79 2.51
CA PRO A 307 36.18 8.79 3.24
C PRO A 307 36.14 7.90 4.49
N GLN A 308 37.25 7.24 4.81
CA GLN A 308 37.35 6.28 5.93
C GLN A 308 36.90 6.87 7.28
N HIS A 309 37.17 8.13 7.54
CA HIS A 309 36.82 8.79 8.81
C HIS A 309 35.29 9.00 8.98
N LEU A 310 34.51 8.86 7.92
CA LEU A 310 33.04 8.98 7.95
C LEU A 310 32.34 7.62 8.06
N HIS A 311 33.05 6.50 7.96
CA HIS A 311 32.42 5.18 7.93
C HIS A 311 31.60 4.89 9.18
N ASP A 312 32.16 5.15 10.37
CA ASP A 312 31.47 4.90 11.64
C ASP A 312 30.32 5.88 11.87
N LEU A 313 30.49 7.15 11.47
CA LEU A 313 29.44 8.17 11.55
C LEU A 313 28.23 7.83 10.69
N LEU A 314 28.47 7.27 9.51
CA LEU A 314 27.42 6.95 8.53
C LEU A 314 26.92 5.50 8.64
N SER A 315 27.33 4.73 9.65
CA SER A 315 26.97 3.33 9.79
C SER A 315 25.47 3.12 10.00
N ASP A 316 24.82 3.98 10.77
CA ASP A 316 23.38 3.92 11.05
C ASP A 316 22.53 4.43 9.86
N TYR A 317 23.08 5.37 9.08
CA TYR A 317 22.43 6.00 7.92
C TYR A 317 23.32 5.92 6.69
N PRO A 318 23.47 4.73 6.09
CA PRO A 318 24.41 4.54 5.00
C PRO A 318 23.94 5.28 3.73
N LEU A 319 24.83 6.06 3.13
CA LEU A 319 24.56 6.85 1.93
C LEU A 319 24.66 6.01 0.66
N ALA A 320 23.89 6.41 -0.34
CA ALA A 320 23.98 5.93 -1.71
C ALA A 320 24.02 4.38 -1.85
N PRO A 321 22.98 3.66 -1.40
CA PRO A 321 22.92 2.21 -1.50
C PRO A 321 22.90 1.75 -2.96
N THR A 322 23.47 0.58 -3.24
CA THR A 322 23.47 -0.08 -4.54
C THR A 322 22.77 -1.42 -4.48
N LEU A 323 22.09 -1.79 -5.55
CA LEU A 323 21.59 -3.15 -5.71
C LEU A 323 22.75 -4.07 -6.11
N GLU A 324 23.15 -4.95 -5.21
CA GLU A 324 24.26 -5.85 -5.43
C GLU A 324 23.85 -7.30 -5.11
N THR A 325 24.50 -8.25 -5.79
CA THR A 325 24.40 -9.67 -5.41
C THR A 325 25.24 -9.89 -4.16
N ILE A 326 24.62 -10.43 -3.10
CA ILE A 326 25.27 -10.64 -1.82
C ILE A 326 26.36 -11.73 -1.96
N GLN A 327 27.56 -11.40 -1.51
CA GLN A 327 28.66 -12.36 -1.45
C GLN A 327 28.57 -13.20 -0.17
N PRO A 328 28.97 -14.49 -0.22
CA PRO A 328 28.89 -15.39 0.93
C PRO A 328 29.59 -14.87 2.20
N GLU A 329 30.67 -14.15 2.02
CA GLU A 329 31.52 -13.63 3.10
C GLU A 329 30.85 -12.48 3.88
N TRP A 330 29.81 -11.87 3.31
CA TRP A 330 29.08 -10.76 3.94
C TRP A 330 28.02 -11.22 4.92
N PHE A 331 27.77 -12.53 4.98
CA PHE A 331 26.78 -13.07 5.91
C PHE A 331 27.37 -13.27 7.30
N SER A 332 26.58 -13.00 8.32
CA SER A 332 26.89 -13.45 9.68
C SER A 332 26.90 -14.98 9.74
N SER A 333 27.53 -15.55 10.77
CA SER A 333 27.56 -16.99 10.99
C SER A 333 26.16 -17.63 11.05
N LEU A 334 25.18 -16.91 11.61
CA LEU A 334 23.77 -17.34 11.64
C LEU A 334 23.16 -17.34 10.22
N GLN A 335 23.34 -16.26 9.48
CA GLN A 335 22.84 -16.16 8.11
C GLN A 335 23.49 -17.17 7.17
N GLN A 336 24.77 -17.50 7.37
CA GLN A 336 25.45 -18.54 6.62
C GLN A 336 24.83 -19.92 6.87
N LYS A 337 24.47 -20.24 8.13
CA LYS A 337 23.73 -21.46 8.47
C LYS A 337 22.38 -21.52 7.77
N GLN A 338 21.57 -20.48 7.89
CA GLN A 338 20.25 -20.39 7.25
C GLN A 338 20.33 -20.50 5.72
N ARG A 339 21.40 -19.97 5.11
CA ARG A 339 21.62 -20.06 3.67
C ARG A 339 21.90 -21.49 3.20
N ILE A 340 22.57 -22.27 4.00
CA ILE A 340 22.84 -23.71 3.69
C ILE A 340 21.48 -24.44 3.64
N ASP A 341 20.59 -24.18 4.59
CA ASP A 341 19.26 -24.79 4.64
C ASP A 341 18.38 -24.37 3.46
N VAL A 342 18.41 -23.10 3.06
CA VAL A 342 17.69 -22.58 1.89
C VAL A 342 18.27 -23.11 0.57
N LYS A 343 19.58 -23.34 0.50
CA LYS A 343 20.23 -23.86 -0.71
C LYS A 343 19.86 -25.32 -1.01
N ILE A 344 19.48 -26.08 0.02
CA ILE A 344 18.99 -27.45 -0.11
C ILE A 344 17.57 -27.49 -0.68
N ALA A 345 16.77 -26.41 -0.46
CA ALA A 345 15.38 -26.33 -0.91
C ALA A 345 15.20 -25.78 -2.34
N HIS A 346 16.19 -25.08 -2.88
CA HIS A 346 16.15 -24.51 -4.24
C HIS A 346 17.46 -24.75 -4.96
N ASP A 347 17.41 -25.21 -6.20
CA ASP A 347 18.53 -25.63 -7.08
C ASP A 347 19.53 -24.48 -7.43
N GLY A 348 20.04 -23.81 -6.44
CA GLY A 348 21.25 -22.98 -6.48
C GLY A 348 21.25 -21.70 -7.33
N THR A 349 20.16 -21.31 -7.97
CA THR A 349 20.11 -20.20 -8.93
C THR A 349 19.42 -18.92 -8.43
N ALA A 350 18.90 -18.89 -7.20
CA ALA A 350 18.30 -17.68 -6.65
C ALA A 350 19.38 -16.60 -6.40
N LYS A 351 19.57 -15.71 -7.33
CA LYS A 351 20.36 -14.49 -7.14
C LYS A 351 19.63 -13.60 -6.13
N LEU A 352 20.06 -13.64 -4.88
CA LEU A 352 19.62 -12.70 -3.86
C LEU A 352 20.29 -11.35 -4.12
N SER A 353 19.62 -10.47 -4.87
CA SER A 353 20.03 -9.08 -4.98
C SER A 353 19.40 -8.31 -3.83
N LYS A 354 20.21 -7.56 -3.09
CA LYS A 354 19.76 -6.67 -2.02
C LYS A 354 20.36 -5.28 -2.17
N LEU A 355 19.66 -4.31 -1.63
CA LEU A 355 20.16 -2.96 -1.52
C LEU A 355 21.28 -2.95 -0.47
N ILE A 356 22.52 -2.74 -0.91
CA ILE A 356 23.72 -2.76 -0.08
C ILE A 356 24.27 -1.35 0.02
N ALA A 357 24.50 -0.90 1.24
CA ALA A 357 25.15 0.36 1.52
C ALA A 357 26.53 0.09 2.10
N ARG A 358 27.54 0.00 1.23
CA ARG A 358 28.93 -0.12 1.63
C ARG A 358 29.61 1.25 1.55
N PRO A 359 30.42 1.63 2.54
CA PRO A 359 31.27 2.81 2.47
C PRO A 359 32.44 2.57 1.52
N SER A 360 32.20 2.57 0.24
CA SER A 360 33.19 2.31 -0.80
C SER A 360 32.95 3.28 -1.97
N PHE A 361 33.88 3.26 -2.91
CA PHE A 361 33.71 3.96 -4.18
C PHE A 361 32.45 3.46 -4.92
N LYS A 362 31.61 4.37 -5.37
CA LYS A 362 30.33 4.04 -6.00
C LYS A 362 30.02 5.00 -7.13
N THR A 363 29.62 4.47 -8.27
CA THR A 363 29.03 5.28 -9.36
C THR A 363 27.55 5.52 -9.09
N ARG A 364 27.09 6.76 -9.27
CA ARG A 364 25.72 7.19 -9.05
C ARG A 364 25.20 8.03 -10.21
N LYS A 365 23.92 7.86 -10.50
CA LYS A 365 23.15 8.67 -11.46
C LYS A 365 22.08 9.46 -10.73
#